data_3cc8081619082c99d7053efd756b5904
#
_entry.id   3cc8081619082c99d7053efd756b5904
#
_cell.length_a   1.000
_cell.length_b   1.000
_cell.length_c   1.000
_cell.angle_alpha   90.00
_cell.angle_beta   90.00
_cell.angle_gamma   90.00
#
_symmetry.space_group_name_H-M   'P 1'
#
loop_
_entity.id
_entity.type
_entity.pdbx_description
1 polymer ?
#
loop_
_entity_poly.entity_id
_entity_poly.type
_entity_poly.pdbx_seq_one_letter_code
_entity_poly.pdbx_strand_id
1 'polypeptide(L)'
;MSLRLFLFMSLIPFLLGCKPATSTSETSLAWEGQSGVPATNLVDACVEAYDASVDYFPEQVELQYADRFRVSYHKHYKVLKANVAGSEWGPDVSDTVVLVQCGTPAPPLEGELEGAAVVQVPVRTFASNEDGSIARASHLGYVDRVTGMAGGGIFNPVLRQKWEDGALLSVGESFHGPPNFEIILADQPGAVFLFTSSLNHTEALDKGRALGLATVPVVGWGEPTILGQAEWIKHTALFLNAEAAANSYFADVADRYLALKDRVAAQERRPVTIWGGPLSQGGRWWIEAGSWMAQALEDAGGHNPFLPDSGETAITLSTEAVLAQATDAEFWLTEHVALETLGAAGTLETIPAFREGRVYHIHKRAAPENDAYDWYETALVRPDLVLQDLVSILHTELLPDHELFFLQNIR
;
A
#
# COMPACT_ATOMS: atom_id res chain seq x y z
N MET A 1 -84.13 11.61 -8.82
CA MET A 1 -84.74 12.55 -7.82
C MET A 1 -83.63 12.89 -6.84
N SER A 2 -83.07 14.07 -7.09
CA SER A 2 -82.97 15.24 -6.20
C SER A 2 -82.27 14.95 -4.88
N LEU A 3 -81.09 15.55 -4.60
CA LEU A 3 -81.06 16.93 -4.13
C LEU A 3 -79.65 17.46 -4.10
N ARG A 4 -79.38 18.60 -4.71
CA ARG A 4 -78.15 19.39 -4.64
C ARG A 4 -78.14 20.13 -3.27
N LEU A 5 -76.98 20.04 -2.59
CA LEU A 5 -76.67 20.98 -1.52
C LEU A 5 -75.33 21.66 -1.81
N PHE A 6 -75.39 22.96 -2.14
CA PHE A 6 -74.21 23.84 -2.27
C PHE A 6 -73.75 24.22 -0.88
N LEU A 7 -72.48 24.00 -0.57
CA LEU A 7 -71.90 24.63 0.59
C LEU A 7 -70.70 25.50 0.10
N PHE A 8 -70.86 26.80 0.28
CA PHE A 8 -69.85 27.81 0.11
C PHE A 8 -68.74 27.59 1.16
N MET A 9 -67.50 27.41 0.74
CA MET A 9 -66.37 27.41 1.62
C MET A 9 -65.36 28.50 1.18
N SER A 10 -65.24 29.48 2.06
CA SER A 10 -64.48 30.70 2.02
C SER A 10 -62.98 30.38 1.84
N LEU A 11 -62.35 30.93 0.78
CA LEU A 11 -60.90 30.91 0.60
C LEU A 11 -60.22 31.91 1.52
N ILE A 12 -59.43 31.43 2.47
CA ILE A 12 -58.42 32.23 3.19
C ILE A 12 -57.09 31.98 2.50
N PRO A 13 -56.36 32.99 2.01
CA PRO A 13 -55.02 32.80 1.46
C PRO A 13 -54.02 32.66 2.63
N PHE A 14 -53.47 31.47 2.78
CA PHE A 14 -52.29 31.24 3.64
C PHE A 14 -51.03 31.71 2.87
N LEU A 15 -50.51 32.87 3.25
CA LEU A 15 -49.20 33.34 2.86
C LEU A 15 -48.16 32.47 3.58
N LEU A 16 -47.71 31.42 2.91
CA LEU A 16 -46.45 30.72 3.30
C LEU A 16 -45.27 31.60 2.95
N GLY A 17 -44.72 32.28 3.95
CA GLY A 17 -43.42 32.92 3.87
C GLY A 17 -42.34 31.86 3.67
N CYS A 18 -41.77 31.77 2.47
CA CYS A 18 -40.50 31.09 2.25
C CYS A 18 -39.43 31.79 3.08
N LYS A 19 -38.97 31.17 4.17
CA LYS A 19 -37.71 31.51 4.78
C LYS A 19 -36.61 31.06 3.76
N PRO A 20 -35.63 31.93 3.43
CA PRO A 20 -34.49 31.48 2.66
C PRO A 20 -33.78 30.40 3.51
N ALA A 21 -33.50 29.26 2.89
CA ALA A 21 -32.62 28.27 3.45
C ALA A 21 -31.30 28.97 3.76
N THR A 22 -30.91 29.01 5.01
CA THR A 22 -29.56 29.35 5.43
C THR A 22 -28.66 28.34 4.73
N SER A 23 -27.87 28.84 3.77
CA SER A 23 -26.74 28.09 3.22
C SER A 23 -25.91 27.66 4.43
N THR A 24 -25.87 26.35 4.67
CA THR A 24 -24.80 25.75 5.45
C THR A 24 -23.52 26.19 4.76
N SER A 25 -22.76 27.06 5.42
CA SER A 25 -21.43 27.39 5.01
C SER A 25 -20.66 26.07 4.84
N GLU A 26 -20.28 25.75 3.62
CA GLU A 26 -19.19 24.84 3.37
C GLU A 26 -18.04 25.32 4.26
N THR A 27 -17.76 24.58 5.31
CA THR A 27 -16.57 24.77 6.10
C THR A 27 -15.43 24.40 5.16
N SER A 28 -14.89 25.40 4.45
CA SER A 28 -13.65 25.25 3.75
C SER A 28 -12.66 24.74 4.80
N LEU A 29 -12.09 23.56 4.57
CA LEU A 29 -10.98 22.97 5.34
C LEU A 29 -9.72 23.83 5.11
N ALA A 30 -9.80 25.12 5.35
CA ALA A 30 -8.65 26.00 5.32
C ALA A 30 -7.86 25.75 6.60
N TRP A 31 -6.64 25.25 6.46
CA TRP A 31 -5.72 25.20 7.57
C TRP A 31 -5.31 26.62 7.97
N GLU A 32 -5.15 26.82 9.28
CA GLU A 32 -4.60 28.07 9.78
C GLU A 32 -3.18 28.24 9.25
N GLY A 33 -2.82 29.46 8.88
CA GLY A 33 -1.47 29.78 8.45
C GLY A 33 -0.52 29.81 9.64
N GLN A 34 0.73 29.47 9.41
CA GLN A 34 1.80 29.57 10.39
C GLN A 34 2.88 30.52 9.89
N SER A 35 3.26 31.47 10.75
CA SER A 35 4.35 32.42 10.49
C SER A 35 5.60 32.07 11.30
N GLY A 36 6.78 32.34 10.72
CA GLY A 36 8.08 32.10 11.37
C GLY A 36 8.74 30.78 10.97
N VAL A 37 9.85 30.46 11.62
CA VAL A 37 10.60 29.19 11.40
C VAL A 37 9.89 28.08 12.15
N PRO A 38 9.40 27.03 11.47
CA PRO A 38 8.75 25.91 12.14
C PRO A 38 9.78 25.07 12.92
N ALA A 39 9.41 24.63 14.12
CA ALA A 39 10.22 23.70 14.91
C ALA A 39 10.04 22.24 14.47
N THR A 40 8.91 21.93 13.83
CA THR A 40 8.54 20.62 13.28
C THR A 40 7.92 20.83 11.90
N ASN A 41 7.80 19.79 11.10
CA ASN A 41 7.12 19.87 9.82
C ASN A 41 5.64 20.25 9.99
N LEU A 42 5.12 21.07 9.08
CA LEU A 42 3.73 21.53 9.13
C LEU A 42 2.78 20.44 8.63
N VAL A 43 2.17 19.69 9.55
CA VAL A 43 1.26 18.56 9.19
C VAL A 43 -0.18 19.01 8.92
N ASP A 44 -0.64 20.10 9.55
CA ASP A 44 -2.01 20.62 9.47
C ASP A 44 -2.07 22.13 9.22
N ALA A 45 -0.99 22.72 8.69
CA ALA A 45 -0.89 24.15 8.45
C ALA A 45 -0.15 24.43 7.13
N CYS A 46 -0.41 25.63 6.57
CA CYS A 46 0.34 26.18 5.46
C CYS A 46 1.17 27.39 5.94
N VAL A 47 2.17 27.77 5.16
CA VAL A 47 2.96 28.97 5.40
C VAL A 47 2.12 30.21 5.07
N GLU A 48 1.99 31.14 6.02
CA GLU A 48 1.28 32.40 5.79
C GLU A 48 2.13 33.43 5.04
N ALA A 49 3.41 33.51 5.43
CA ALA A 49 4.35 34.46 4.84
C ALA A 49 5.64 33.73 4.48
N TYR A 50 5.84 33.52 3.19
CA TYR A 50 7.01 32.82 2.68
C TYR A 50 8.29 33.64 2.87
N ASP A 51 9.31 32.98 3.40
CA ASP A 51 10.67 33.51 3.50
C ASP A 51 11.65 32.48 2.90
N ALA A 52 12.34 32.85 1.84
CA ALA A 52 13.27 31.95 1.14
C ALA A 52 14.49 31.53 1.99
N SER A 53 14.75 32.19 3.13
CA SER A 53 15.81 31.81 4.04
C SER A 53 15.43 30.70 5.00
N VAL A 54 14.13 30.49 5.24
CA VAL A 54 13.58 29.52 6.21
C VAL A 54 13.59 28.11 5.63
N ASP A 55 13.98 27.14 6.44
CA ASP A 55 13.77 25.71 6.18
C ASP A 55 12.42 25.31 6.77
N TYR A 56 11.51 24.86 5.90
CA TYR A 56 10.17 24.44 6.27
C TYR A 56 10.07 22.92 6.50
N PHE A 57 11.18 22.18 6.36
CA PHE A 57 11.27 20.74 6.60
C PHE A 57 12.41 20.42 7.58
N PRO A 58 12.31 20.88 8.85
CA PRO A 58 13.33 20.57 9.86
C PRO A 58 13.42 19.09 10.19
N GLU A 59 12.35 18.33 9.98
CA GLU A 59 12.31 16.88 10.15
C GLU A 59 12.39 16.21 8.76
N GLN A 60 13.38 15.34 8.58
CA GLN A 60 13.66 14.68 7.31
C GLN A 60 13.70 13.18 7.48
N VAL A 61 13.41 12.41 6.43
CA VAL A 61 13.61 10.97 6.42
C VAL A 61 15.02 10.64 5.94
N GLU A 62 15.63 9.63 6.56
CA GLU A 62 16.84 8.97 6.10
C GLU A 62 16.48 7.54 5.70
N LEU A 63 16.82 7.13 4.48
CA LEU A 63 16.52 5.80 3.97
C LEU A 63 17.71 4.87 4.24
N GLN A 64 17.41 3.69 4.76
CA GLN A 64 18.39 2.67 5.13
C GLN A 64 18.28 1.40 4.28
N TYR A 65 17.06 1.04 3.87
CA TYR A 65 16.74 -0.23 3.21
C TYR A 65 16.03 -0.04 1.87
N ALA A 66 15.20 1.01 1.73
CA ALA A 66 14.47 1.24 0.50
C ALA A 66 15.39 1.68 -0.63
N ASP A 67 15.27 0.99 -1.77
CA ASP A 67 16.07 1.22 -2.98
C ASP A 67 15.29 1.85 -4.11
N ARG A 68 13.96 1.81 -4.06
CA ARG A 68 13.09 2.19 -5.17
C ARG A 68 12.62 3.62 -5.12
N PHE A 69 12.94 4.38 -4.07
CA PHE A 69 12.76 5.82 -4.05
C PHE A 69 13.92 6.53 -3.35
N ARG A 70 14.08 7.81 -3.68
CA ARG A 70 15.02 8.74 -3.03
C ARG A 70 14.34 10.08 -2.86
N VAL A 71 14.72 10.81 -1.81
CA VAL A 71 14.23 12.16 -1.56
C VAL A 71 15.40 13.11 -1.27
N SER A 72 15.32 14.32 -1.82
CA SER A 72 16.19 15.45 -1.45
C SER A 72 15.34 16.61 -0.94
N TYR A 73 15.83 17.28 0.10
CA TYR A 73 15.14 18.38 0.75
C TYR A 73 15.76 19.72 0.36
N HIS A 74 14.87 20.64 0.03
CA HIS A 74 15.20 22.03 -0.28
C HIS A 74 14.27 22.89 0.55
N LYS A 75 14.75 23.79 1.31
CA LYS A 75 14.03 24.67 2.28
C LYS A 75 12.49 24.64 2.25
N HIS A 76 11.86 24.79 1.08
CA HIS A 76 10.41 24.88 0.92
C HIS A 76 9.80 23.83 -0.04
N TYR A 77 10.62 22.92 -0.59
CA TYR A 77 10.13 21.79 -1.39
C TYR A 77 11.03 20.57 -1.20
N LYS A 78 10.50 19.42 -1.53
CA LYS A 78 11.20 18.13 -1.58
C LYS A 78 11.17 17.62 -3.02
N VAL A 79 12.22 16.94 -3.46
CA VAL A 79 12.25 16.24 -4.74
C VAL A 79 12.26 14.75 -4.46
N LEU A 80 11.17 14.09 -4.80
CA LEU A 80 11.01 12.65 -4.71
C LEU A 80 11.30 12.04 -6.08
N LYS A 81 12.22 11.08 -6.13
CA LYS A 81 12.49 10.25 -7.31
C LYS A 81 12.13 8.82 -6.97
N ALA A 82 11.25 8.20 -7.77
CA ALA A 82 10.89 6.80 -7.67
C ALA A 82 11.38 6.06 -8.90
N ASN A 83 11.98 4.87 -8.71
CA ASN A 83 12.42 4.05 -9.83
C ASN A 83 12.27 2.57 -9.51
N VAL A 84 11.98 1.78 -10.53
CA VAL A 84 12.05 0.33 -10.51
C VAL A 84 12.52 -0.14 -11.88
N ALA A 85 13.45 -1.08 -11.89
CA ALA A 85 13.84 -1.73 -13.13
C ALA A 85 12.64 -2.50 -13.70
N GLY A 86 12.49 -2.48 -15.02
CA GLY A 86 11.49 -3.27 -15.72
C GLY A 86 11.64 -4.76 -15.41
N SER A 87 10.54 -5.46 -15.48
CA SER A 87 10.45 -6.91 -15.35
C SER A 87 9.76 -7.49 -16.59
N GLU A 88 9.57 -8.79 -16.64
CA GLU A 88 8.74 -9.41 -17.69
C GLU A 88 7.31 -8.83 -17.73
N TRP A 89 6.89 -8.15 -16.67
CA TRP A 89 5.54 -7.56 -16.52
C TRP A 89 5.46 -6.08 -16.93
N GLY A 90 6.59 -5.37 -17.13
CA GLY A 90 6.55 -3.97 -17.50
C GLY A 90 7.91 -3.31 -17.70
N PRO A 91 7.91 -2.07 -18.22
CA PRO A 91 9.12 -1.30 -18.49
C PRO A 91 9.78 -0.80 -17.22
N ASP A 92 11.00 -0.26 -17.37
CA ASP A 92 11.60 0.57 -16.34
C ASP A 92 10.67 1.74 -16.01
N VAL A 93 10.44 1.97 -14.72
CA VAL A 93 9.71 3.14 -14.21
C VAL A 93 10.74 4.08 -13.58
N SER A 94 10.80 5.31 -14.06
CA SER A 94 11.58 6.38 -13.45
C SER A 94 10.73 7.64 -13.46
N ASP A 95 10.45 8.20 -12.30
CA ASP A 95 9.58 9.35 -12.17
C ASP A 95 10.07 10.33 -11.10
N THR A 96 9.77 11.62 -11.32
CA THR A 96 10.12 12.71 -10.39
C THR A 96 8.87 13.45 -9.96
N VAL A 97 8.72 13.65 -8.67
CA VAL A 97 7.62 14.43 -8.07
C VAL A 97 8.22 15.53 -7.19
N VAL A 98 7.76 16.75 -7.36
CA VAL A 98 8.15 17.92 -6.55
C VAL A 98 7.07 18.17 -5.52
N LEU A 99 7.41 18.01 -4.23
CA LEU A 99 6.50 18.21 -3.10
C LEU A 99 6.75 19.60 -2.53
N VAL A 100 5.83 20.52 -2.76
CA VAL A 100 5.98 21.94 -2.40
C VAL A 100 5.20 22.23 -1.12
N GLN A 101 5.85 22.82 -0.12
CA GLN A 101 5.18 23.24 1.11
C GLN A 101 4.05 24.22 0.77
N CYS A 102 2.82 23.95 1.21
CA CYS A 102 1.69 24.82 0.93
C CYS A 102 1.92 26.24 1.50
N GLY A 103 1.52 27.25 0.72
CA GLY A 103 1.81 28.67 1.04
C GLY A 103 3.19 29.16 0.58
N THR A 104 3.97 28.32 -0.12
CA THR A 104 5.25 28.72 -0.73
C THR A 104 5.18 28.59 -2.27
N PRO A 105 6.04 29.28 -3.02
CA PRO A 105 6.07 29.18 -4.49
C PRO A 105 6.65 27.82 -4.93
N ALA A 106 6.16 27.28 -6.05
CA ALA A 106 6.82 26.16 -6.68
C ALA A 106 8.19 26.57 -7.24
N PRO A 107 9.20 25.66 -7.20
CA PRO A 107 10.47 25.93 -7.86
C PRO A 107 10.30 25.94 -9.40
N PRO A 108 11.25 26.56 -10.15
CA PRO A 108 11.30 26.39 -11.59
C PRO A 108 11.44 24.90 -11.97
N LEU A 109 10.58 24.42 -12.87
CA LEU A 109 10.63 23.04 -13.37
C LEU A 109 11.56 22.96 -14.59
N GLU A 110 12.86 23.06 -14.34
CA GLU A 110 13.92 23.08 -15.35
C GLU A 110 14.96 21.97 -15.06
N GLY A 111 15.68 21.54 -16.07
CA GLY A 111 16.73 20.54 -15.94
C GLY A 111 16.21 19.20 -15.41
N GLU A 112 16.66 18.76 -14.24
CA GLU A 112 16.22 17.49 -13.63
C GLU A 112 14.76 17.48 -13.18
N LEU A 113 14.12 18.64 -13.07
CA LEU A 113 12.72 18.81 -12.67
C LEU A 113 11.77 18.99 -13.86
N GLU A 114 12.29 19.02 -15.09
CA GLU A 114 11.48 19.17 -16.28
C GLU A 114 10.45 18.02 -16.39
N GLY A 115 9.18 18.37 -16.51
CA GLY A 115 8.08 17.40 -16.59
C GLY A 115 7.66 16.76 -15.25
N ALA A 116 8.32 17.13 -14.14
CA ALA A 116 7.95 16.60 -12.83
C ALA A 116 6.52 16.98 -12.42
N ALA A 117 5.81 16.06 -11.81
CA ALA A 117 4.54 16.36 -11.17
C ALA A 117 4.76 17.23 -9.92
N VAL A 118 3.86 18.20 -9.69
CA VAL A 118 3.92 19.08 -8.52
C VAL A 118 2.77 18.77 -7.57
N VAL A 119 3.09 18.49 -6.32
CA VAL A 119 2.13 18.22 -5.26
C VAL A 119 2.33 19.23 -4.14
N GLN A 120 1.27 19.88 -3.70
CA GLN A 120 1.33 20.71 -2.48
C GLN A 120 1.25 19.82 -1.23
N VAL A 121 2.18 19.99 -0.30
CA VAL A 121 2.23 19.23 0.94
C VAL A 121 2.09 20.16 2.17
N PRO A 122 1.47 19.64 3.24
CA PRO A 122 0.89 18.32 3.36
C PRO A 122 -0.39 18.19 2.50
N VAL A 123 -0.65 17.01 1.93
CA VAL A 123 -1.92 16.77 1.24
C VAL A 123 -3.05 16.69 2.26
N ARG A 124 -4.18 17.33 1.95
CA ARG A 124 -5.38 17.28 2.80
C ARG A 124 -6.18 16.01 2.58
N THR A 125 -6.23 15.60 1.32
CA THR A 125 -6.94 14.41 0.87
C THR A 125 -6.09 13.72 -0.19
N PHE A 126 -6.24 12.41 -0.29
CA PHE A 126 -5.64 11.65 -1.37
C PHE A 126 -6.50 10.46 -1.75
N ALA A 127 -6.36 10.03 -2.98
CA ALA A 127 -6.93 8.79 -3.47
C ALA A 127 -5.80 7.81 -3.84
N SER A 128 -6.06 6.51 -3.73
CA SER A 128 -5.09 5.48 -4.12
C SER A 128 -5.79 4.26 -4.71
N ASN A 129 -5.23 3.71 -5.77
CA ASN A 129 -5.57 2.37 -6.22
C ASN A 129 -4.55 1.31 -5.75
N GLU A 130 -3.72 1.66 -4.76
CA GLU A 130 -2.72 0.78 -4.14
C GLU A 130 -2.96 0.73 -2.64
N ASP A 131 -3.24 -0.47 -2.11
CA ASP A 131 -3.66 -0.68 -0.72
C ASP A 131 -2.54 -0.34 0.28
N GLY A 132 -1.29 -0.56 -0.10
CA GLY A 132 -0.15 -0.25 0.75
C GLY A 132 -0.03 1.23 1.12
N SER A 133 -0.33 2.16 0.20
CA SER A 133 -0.34 3.60 0.51
C SER A 133 -1.41 3.96 1.53
N ILE A 134 -2.57 3.31 1.42
CA ILE A 134 -3.68 3.46 2.36
C ILE A 134 -3.31 2.89 3.73
N ALA A 135 -2.73 1.70 3.75
CA ALA A 135 -2.26 1.06 4.99
C ALA A 135 -1.19 1.91 5.70
N ARG A 136 -0.20 2.42 4.96
CA ARG A 136 0.85 3.30 5.49
C ARG A 136 0.26 4.58 6.11
N ALA A 137 -0.67 5.23 5.41
CA ALA A 137 -1.35 6.42 5.93
C ALA A 137 -2.18 6.10 7.19
N SER A 138 -2.85 4.94 7.22
CA SER A 138 -3.61 4.47 8.39
C SER A 138 -2.69 4.27 9.61
N HIS A 139 -1.53 3.63 9.44
CA HIS A 139 -0.57 3.40 10.52
C HIS A 139 0.09 4.70 11.01
N LEU A 140 0.17 5.72 10.17
CA LEU A 140 0.60 7.07 10.56
C LEU A 140 -0.52 7.89 11.21
N GLY A 141 -1.76 7.40 11.29
CA GLY A 141 -2.88 8.11 11.88
C GLY A 141 -3.64 9.03 10.92
N TYR A 142 -3.42 8.92 9.61
CA TYR A 142 -4.01 9.79 8.59
C TYR A 142 -5.08 9.10 7.72
N VAL A 143 -5.75 8.09 8.24
CA VAL A 143 -6.82 7.34 7.54
C VAL A 143 -7.95 8.26 7.06
N ASP A 144 -8.20 9.36 7.77
CA ASP A 144 -9.27 10.32 7.43
C ASP A 144 -8.95 11.18 6.19
N ARG A 145 -7.70 11.18 5.72
CA ARG A 145 -7.32 11.87 4.48
C ARG A 145 -7.57 11.05 3.21
N VAL A 146 -7.94 9.77 3.36
CA VAL A 146 -8.31 8.90 2.21
C VAL A 146 -9.71 9.27 1.75
N THR A 147 -9.86 9.64 0.48
CA THR A 147 -11.15 9.95 -0.17
C THR A 147 -11.55 8.94 -1.23
N GLY A 148 -10.60 8.16 -1.73
CA GLY A 148 -10.85 7.16 -2.75
C GLY A 148 -9.88 6.00 -2.68
N MET A 149 -10.38 4.81 -3.05
CA MET A 149 -9.61 3.57 -3.08
C MET A 149 -10.03 2.69 -4.26
N ALA A 150 -9.26 1.64 -4.56
CA ALA A 150 -9.50 0.76 -5.71
C ALA A 150 -10.92 0.17 -5.72
N GLY A 151 -11.38 -0.33 -4.59
CA GLY A 151 -12.69 -0.94 -4.41
C GLY A 151 -12.96 -1.25 -2.94
N GLY A 152 -13.98 -2.03 -2.66
CA GLY A 152 -14.35 -2.44 -1.29
C GLY A 152 -13.41 -3.46 -0.65
N GLY A 153 -12.39 -3.93 -1.37
CA GLY A 153 -11.42 -4.96 -0.94
C GLY A 153 -10.39 -4.45 0.05
N ILE A 154 -10.79 -3.70 1.07
CA ILE A 154 -9.92 -3.20 2.14
C ILE A 154 -10.18 -3.94 3.46
N PHE A 155 -9.12 -4.40 4.12
CA PHE A 155 -9.22 -5.11 5.39
C PHE A 155 -9.40 -4.15 6.58
N ASN A 156 -8.80 -2.94 6.51
CA ASN A 156 -8.92 -1.92 7.55
C ASN A 156 -10.39 -1.63 7.90
N PRO A 157 -10.85 -1.85 9.15
CA PRO A 157 -12.26 -1.75 9.50
C PRO A 157 -12.82 -0.32 9.41
N VAL A 158 -11.99 0.70 9.63
CA VAL A 158 -12.41 2.11 9.54
C VAL A 158 -12.71 2.47 8.09
N LEU A 159 -11.83 2.08 7.16
CA LEU A 159 -12.01 2.36 5.74
C LEU A 159 -13.14 1.52 5.15
N ARG A 160 -13.29 0.28 5.59
CA ARG A 160 -14.42 -0.56 5.20
C ARG A 160 -15.74 0.07 5.60
N GLN A 161 -15.86 0.55 6.84
CA GLN A 161 -17.08 1.25 7.28
C GLN A 161 -17.34 2.50 6.44
N LYS A 162 -16.30 3.32 6.17
CA LYS A 162 -16.45 4.48 5.28
C LYS A 162 -16.88 4.10 3.86
N TRP A 163 -16.39 2.96 3.34
CA TRP A 163 -16.82 2.44 2.05
C TRP A 163 -18.29 2.03 2.04
N GLU A 164 -18.74 1.27 3.04
CA GLU A 164 -20.11 0.83 3.21
C GLU A 164 -21.08 2.02 3.38
N ASP A 165 -20.63 3.08 4.05
CA ASP A 165 -21.37 4.34 4.22
C ASP A 165 -21.39 5.21 2.95
N GLY A 166 -20.67 4.82 1.88
CA GLY A 166 -20.55 5.59 0.64
C GLY A 166 -19.68 6.85 0.78
N ALA A 167 -18.85 6.93 1.80
CA ALA A 167 -17.95 8.06 2.05
C ALA A 167 -16.60 7.96 1.32
N LEU A 168 -16.32 6.83 0.67
CA LEU A 168 -15.14 6.63 -0.15
C LEU A 168 -15.52 6.37 -1.61
N LEU A 169 -14.71 6.90 -2.51
CA LEU A 169 -14.91 6.76 -3.95
C LEU A 169 -14.17 5.53 -4.49
N SER A 170 -14.77 4.86 -5.49
CA SER A 170 -14.09 3.82 -6.26
C SER A 170 -13.25 4.45 -7.36
N VAL A 171 -11.93 4.44 -7.20
CA VAL A 171 -11.01 5.05 -8.17
C VAL A 171 -10.47 4.07 -9.21
N GLY A 172 -10.98 2.84 -9.23
CA GLY A 172 -10.59 1.80 -10.18
C GLY A 172 -9.51 0.87 -9.64
N GLU A 173 -9.51 -0.35 -10.15
CA GLU A 173 -8.65 -1.44 -9.69
C GLU A 173 -7.19 -1.25 -10.09
N SER A 174 -6.25 -1.72 -9.24
CA SER A 174 -4.82 -1.57 -9.45
C SER A 174 -4.28 -2.44 -10.58
N PHE A 175 -4.69 -3.73 -10.64
CA PHE A 175 -4.12 -4.70 -11.57
C PHE A 175 -4.91 -4.88 -12.87
N HIS A 176 -6.21 -4.59 -12.89
CA HIS A 176 -7.11 -5.07 -13.93
C HIS A 176 -7.71 -3.98 -14.81
N GLY A 177 -7.46 -2.70 -14.51
CA GLY A 177 -8.02 -1.64 -15.32
C GLY A 177 -7.43 -0.26 -15.03
N PRO A 178 -7.67 0.70 -15.91
CA PRO A 178 -7.23 2.06 -15.70
C PRO A 178 -8.00 2.71 -14.54
N PRO A 179 -7.39 3.70 -13.84
CA PRO A 179 -8.08 4.51 -12.86
C PRO A 179 -9.33 5.19 -13.45
N ASN A 180 -10.36 5.35 -12.62
CA ASN A 180 -11.56 6.10 -13.00
C ASN A 180 -11.30 7.61 -12.86
N PHE A 181 -10.73 8.20 -13.90
CA PHE A 181 -10.36 9.61 -13.91
C PHE A 181 -11.56 10.56 -13.78
N GLU A 182 -12.77 10.17 -14.17
CA GLU A 182 -13.97 11.02 -14.03
C GLU A 182 -14.30 11.23 -12.56
N ILE A 183 -14.27 10.16 -11.77
CA ILE A 183 -14.51 10.20 -10.33
C ILE A 183 -13.39 10.98 -9.63
N ILE A 184 -12.13 10.70 -9.97
CA ILE A 184 -10.97 11.37 -9.37
C ILE A 184 -10.98 12.88 -9.68
N LEU A 185 -11.35 13.28 -10.89
CA LEU A 185 -11.47 14.69 -11.28
C LEU A 185 -12.61 15.41 -10.55
N ALA A 186 -13.70 14.71 -10.24
CA ALA A 186 -14.80 15.28 -9.47
C ALA A 186 -14.43 15.49 -7.98
N ASP A 187 -13.62 14.60 -7.42
CA ASP A 187 -13.14 14.66 -6.02
C ASP A 187 -12.00 15.67 -5.84
N GLN A 188 -11.13 15.82 -6.84
CA GLN A 188 -9.94 16.68 -6.80
C GLN A 188 -9.03 16.43 -5.59
N PRO A 189 -8.57 15.19 -5.34
CA PRO A 189 -7.67 14.92 -4.24
C PRO A 189 -6.33 15.64 -4.42
N GLY A 190 -5.66 15.97 -3.32
CA GLY A 190 -4.35 16.62 -3.35
C GLY A 190 -3.23 15.76 -3.94
N ALA A 191 -3.40 14.44 -3.94
CA ALA A 191 -2.53 13.47 -4.62
C ALA A 191 -3.31 12.21 -5.02
N VAL A 192 -2.85 11.53 -6.06
CA VAL A 192 -3.40 10.24 -6.52
C VAL A 192 -2.26 9.24 -6.60
N PHE A 193 -2.21 8.30 -5.66
CA PHE A 193 -1.23 7.24 -5.65
C PHE A 193 -1.67 6.10 -6.57
N LEU A 194 -0.84 5.77 -7.56
CA LEU A 194 -1.15 4.75 -8.56
C LEU A 194 -0.12 3.62 -8.51
N PHE A 195 -0.60 2.41 -8.28
CA PHE A 195 0.20 1.20 -8.46
C PHE A 195 0.78 1.18 -9.87
N THR A 196 2.10 1.00 -9.97
CA THR A 196 2.80 1.12 -11.24
C THR A 196 3.76 -0.05 -11.45
N SER A 197 3.41 -0.98 -12.34
CA SER A 197 4.21 -2.16 -12.67
C SER A 197 4.21 -2.52 -14.15
N SER A 198 3.53 -1.74 -15.00
CA SER A 198 3.38 -2.04 -16.42
C SER A 198 3.32 -0.76 -17.27
N LEU A 199 3.44 -0.91 -18.59
CA LEU A 199 3.30 0.19 -19.53
C LEU A 199 1.93 0.89 -19.41
N ASN A 200 0.85 0.13 -19.25
CA ASN A 200 -0.49 0.69 -19.07
C ASN A 200 -0.58 1.58 -17.82
N HIS A 201 0.15 1.22 -16.75
CA HIS A 201 0.19 2.01 -15.52
C HIS A 201 0.96 3.31 -15.71
N THR A 202 2.07 3.30 -16.46
CA THR A 202 2.80 4.55 -16.79
C THR A 202 1.97 5.46 -17.68
N GLU A 203 1.25 4.92 -18.67
CA GLU A 203 0.31 5.68 -19.50
C GLU A 203 -0.83 6.29 -18.65
N ALA A 204 -1.28 5.58 -17.60
CA ALA A 204 -2.28 6.12 -16.69
C ALA A 204 -1.75 7.30 -15.85
N LEU A 205 -0.49 7.25 -15.39
CA LEU A 205 0.17 8.38 -14.74
C LEU A 205 0.18 9.61 -15.63
N ASP A 206 0.65 9.47 -16.86
CA ASP A 206 0.75 10.55 -17.83
C ASP A 206 -0.62 11.13 -18.19
N LYS A 207 -1.61 10.25 -18.37
CA LYS A 207 -2.99 10.66 -18.62
C LYS A 207 -3.57 11.47 -17.46
N GLY A 208 -3.34 11.02 -16.22
CA GLY A 208 -3.78 11.75 -15.02
C GLY A 208 -3.18 13.16 -14.97
N ARG A 209 -1.88 13.30 -15.24
CA ARG A 209 -1.17 14.59 -15.31
C ARG A 209 -1.70 15.49 -16.41
N ALA A 210 -1.94 14.93 -17.60
CA ALA A 210 -2.54 15.68 -18.69
C ALA A 210 -3.95 16.20 -18.38
N LEU A 211 -4.66 15.57 -17.45
CA LEU A 211 -5.94 16.00 -16.90
C LEU A 211 -5.82 16.96 -15.72
N GLY A 212 -4.59 17.30 -15.29
CA GLY A 212 -4.33 18.21 -14.17
C GLY A 212 -4.33 17.54 -12.78
N LEU A 213 -4.31 16.21 -12.71
CA LEU A 213 -4.22 15.47 -11.45
C LEU A 213 -2.74 15.29 -11.03
N ALA A 214 -2.50 15.34 -9.73
CA ALA A 214 -1.19 15.06 -9.13
C ALA A 214 -1.00 13.54 -8.95
N THR A 215 -0.78 12.82 -10.06
CA THR A 215 -0.56 11.37 -10.03
C THR A 215 0.88 11.03 -9.61
N VAL A 216 1.01 10.06 -8.72
CA VAL A 216 2.25 9.62 -8.09
C VAL A 216 2.42 8.12 -8.28
N PRO A 217 3.52 7.64 -8.86
CA PRO A 217 3.75 6.21 -9.00
C PRO A 217 4.08 5.56 -7.65
N VAL A 218 3.52 4.38 -7.41
CA VAL A 218 3.88 3.51 -6.29
C VAL A 218 4.53 2.25 -6.82
N VAL A 219 5.81 2.07 -6.53
CA VAL A 219 6.66 0.97 -7.03
C VAL A 219 7.30 0.16 -5.90
N GLY A 220 6.77 0.27 -4.68
CA GLY A 220 7.27 -0.43 -3.50
C GLY A 220 7.29 -1.95 -3.63
N TRP A 221 6.41 -2.52 -4.46
CA TRP A 221 6.40 -3.94 -4.76
C TRP A 221 7.74 -4.47 -5.29
N GLY A 222 8.53 -3.61 -5.94
CA GLY A 222 9.84 -3.93 -6.50
C GLY A 222 11.01 -3.86 -5.51
N GLU A 223 10.76 -3.58 -4.23
CA GLU A 223 11.80 -3.61 -3.21
C GLU A 223 12.36 -5.03 -3.02
N PRO A 224 13.69 -5.19 -2.95
CA PRO A 224 14.29 -6.52 -2.82
C PRO A 224 14.22 -7.08 -1.40
N THR A 225 13.92 -6.25 -0.39
CA THR A 225 13.92 -6.64 1.01
C THR A 225 12.62 -6.24 1.70
N ILE A 226 12.21 -7.03 2.70
CA ILE A 226 11.00 -6.74 3.46
C ILE A 226 11.13 -5.45 4.29
N LEU A 227 12.33 -5.11 4.78
CA LEU A 227 12.58 -3.83 5.44
C LEU A 227 12.54 -2.68 4.44
N GLY A 228 13.02 -2.86 3.20
CA GLY A 228 12.86 -1.89 2.12
C GLY A 228 11.39 -1.61 1.82
N GLN A 229 10.58 -2.67 1.69
CA GLN A 229 9.14 -2.57 1.51
C GLN A 229 8.45 -1.82 2.68
N ALA A 230 8.82 -2.13 3.91
CA ALA A 230 8.23 -1.47 5.08
C ALA A 230 8.66 0.01 5.19
N GLU A 231 9.86 0.35 4.73
CA GLU A 231 10.36 1.72 4.75
C GLU A 231 9.60 2.67 3.80
N TRP A 232 8.76 2.13 2.90
CA TRP A 232 7.82 2.93 2.10
C TRP A 232 6.78 3.69 2.95
N ILE A 233 6.66 3.42 4.24
CA ILE A 233 5.89 4.28 5.15
C ILE A 233 6.46 5.71 5.14
N LYS A 234 7.78 5.88 4.97
CA LYS A 234 8.44 7.16 4.83
C LYS A 234 8.07 7.87 3.52
N HIS A 235 7.91 7.10 2.41
CA HIS A 235 7.40 7.65 1.15
C HIS A 235 6.02 8.31 1.34
N THR A 236 5.07 7.59 1.94
CA THR A 236 3.72 8.13 2.22
C THR A 236 3.80 9.36 3.16
N ALA A 237 4.69 9.32 4.16
CA ALA A 237 4.88 10.42 5.10
C ALA A 237 5.36 11.72 4.43
N LEU A 238 6.13 11.66 3.34
CA LEU A 238 6.57 12.85 2.59
C LEU A 238 5.41 13.72 2.13
N PHE A 239 4.29 13.09 1.75
CA PHE A 239 3.07 13.78 1.29
C PHE A 239 2.24 14.34 2.43
N LEU A 240 2.44 13.83 3.65
CA LEU A 240 1.70 14.20 4.85
C LEU A 240 2.49 15.16 5.76
N ASN A 241 3.76 15.42 5.44
CA ASN A 241 4.74 16.07 6.31
C ASN A 241 4.92 15.37 7.67
N ALA A 242 4.76 14.02 7.67
CA ALA A 242 4.76 13.17 8.86
C ALA A 242 6.08 12.39 9.02
N GLU A 243 7.20 12.97 8.57
CA GLU A 243 8.51 12.32 8.52
C GLU A 243 8.98 11.81 9.89
N ALA A 244 8.82 12.62 10.94
CA ALA A 244 9.22 12.21 12.30
C ALA A 244 8.43 10.99 12.78
N ALA A 245 7.12 10.97 12.54
CA ALA A 245 6.26 9.83 12.90
C ALA A 245 6.66 8.56 12.15
N ALA A 246 6.94 8.69 10.84
CA ALA A 246 7.38 7.56 10.02
C ALA A 246 8.76 7.04 10.42
N ASN A 247 9.70 7.92 10.74
CA ASN A 247 11.02 7.53 11.25
C ASN A 247 10.91 6.74 12.54
N SER A 248 10.12 7.23 13.51
CA SER A 248 9.91 6.54 14.80
C SER A 248 9.24 5.19 14.61
N TYR A 249 8.15 5.14 13.84
CA TYR A 249 7.43 3.91 13.57
C TYR A 249 8.33 2.86 12.91
N PHE A 250 9.05 3.26 11.86
CA PHE A 250 9.91 2.34 11.12
C PHE A 250 11.08 1.84 11.98
N ALA A 251 11.72 2.71 12.78
CA ALA A 251 12.80 2.32 13.66
C ALA A 251 12.34 1.25 14.67
N ASP A 252 11.19 1.44 15.32
CA ASP A 252 10.64 0.48 16.27
C ASP A 252 10.34 -0.88 15.64
N VAL A 253 9.86 -0.88 14.39
CA VAL A 253 9.55 -2.11 13.65
C VAL A 253 10.83 -2.80 13.19
N ALA A 254 11.79 -2.05 12.65
CA ALA A 254 13.07 -2.58 12.19
C ALA A 254 13.88 -3.17 13.34
N ASP A 255 13.92 -2.53 14.50
CA ASP A 255 14.62 -3.03 15.69
C ASP A 255 14.07 -4.40 16.14
N ARG A 256 12.74 -4.57 16.15
CA ARG A 256 12.12 -5.87 16.49
C ARG A 256 12.43 -6.94 15.44
N TYR A 257 12.39 -6.58 14.18
CA TYR A 257 12.73 -7.48 13.07
C TYR A 257 14.17 -7.96 13.16
N LEU A 258 15.12 -7.04 13.30
CA LEU A 258 16.55 -7.32 13.35
C LEU A 258 16.93 -8.15 14.58
N ALA A 259 16.36 -7.83 15.75
CA ALA A 259 16.60 -8.61 16.97
C ALA A 259 16.15 -10.07 16.83
N LEU A 260 15.06 -10.34 16.12
CA LEU A 260 14.63 -11.73 15.87
C LEU A 260 15.50 -12.39 14.79
N LYS A 261 15.84 -11.70 13.71
CA LYS A 261 16.74 -12.18 12.67
C LYS A 261 18.11 -12.61 13.25
N ASP A 262 18.68 -11.81 14.16
CA ASP A 262 19.95 -12.13 14.82
C ASP A 262 19.85 -13.41 15.67
N ARG A 263 18.71 -13.65 16.32
CA ARG A 263 18.48 -14.90 17.05
C ARG A 263 18.38 -16.10 16.13
N VAL A 264 17.77 -15.93 14.95
CA VAL A 264 17.65 -16.97 13.92
C VAL A 264 19.00 -17.28 13.30
N ALA A 265 19.85 -16.28 13.10
CA ALA A 265 21.20 -16.47 12.50
C ALA A 265 22.09 -17.44 13.30
N ALA A 266 21.80 -17.70 14.57
CA ALA A 266 22.48 -18.68 15.40
C ALA A 266 22.01 -20.14 15.16
N GLN A 267 20.97 -20.36 14.36
CA GLN A 267 20.43 -21.69 14.05
C GLN A 267 21.22 -22.33 12.89
N GLU A 268 21.63 -23.58 13.09
CA GLU A 268 22.32 -24.35 12.03
C GLU A 268 21.34 -24.95 11.02
N ARG A 269 20.13 -25.31 11.46
CA ARG A 269 19.09 -25.91 10.63
C ARG A 269 18.46 -24.84 9.74
N ARG A 270 18.36 -25.15 8.45
CA ARG A 270 17.69 -24.30 7.45
C ARG A 270 16.65 -25.13 6.68
N PRO A 271 15.41 -25.21 7.17
CA PRO A 271 14.36 -26.02 6.56
C PRO A 271 14.10 -25.61 5.10
N VAL A 272 14.10 -26.57 4.21
CA VAL A 272 13.75 -26.33 2.81
C VAL A 272 12.29 -25.95 2.71
N THR A 273 12.00 -24.81 2.13
CA THR A 273 10.66 -24.20 2.12
C THR A 273 10.30 -23.70 0.73
N ILE A 274 9.17 -24.14 0.19
CA ILE A 274 8.57 -23.58 -1.02
C ILE A 274 7.77 -22.34 -0.63
N TRP A 275 7.90 -21.24 -1.38
CA TRP A 275 6.95 -20.15 -1.32
C TRP A 275 6.38 -19.87 -2.70
N GLY A 276 5.13 -20.22 -2.89
CA GLY A 276 4.45 -20.11 -4.16
C GLY A 276 3.29 -21.09 -4.30
N GLY A 277 2.81 -21.27 -5.52
CA GLY A 277 1.70 -22.17 -5.77
C GLY A 277 1.35 -22.33 -7.24
N PRO A 278 0.47 -23.26 -7.57
CA PRO A 278 0.05 -23.51 -8.92
C PRO A 278 -0.79 -22.34 -9.46
N LEU A 279 -0.55 -21.96 -10.70
CA LEU A 279 -1.40 -21.03 -11.44
C LEU A 279 -2.66 -21.76 -11.95
N SER A 280 -3.76 -21.04 -12.06
CA SER A 280 -5.06 -21.56 -12.50
C SER A 280 -5.05 -22.17 -13.90
N GLN A 281 -4.03 -21.91 -14.71
CA GLN A 281 -3.90 -22.41 -16.07
C GLN A 281 -2.55 -23.07 -16.31
N GLY A 282 -2.56 -24.22 -16.94
CA GLY A 282 -1.44 -24.79 -17.69
C GLY A 282 -0.37 -25.56 -16.92
N GLY A 283 -0.62 -26.03 -15.70
CA GLY A 283 0.37 -26.82 -14.95
C GLY A 283 1.67 -26.08 -14.65
N ARG A 284 1.58 -24.76 -14.46
CA ARG A 284 2.68 -23.86 -14.09
C ARG A 284 2.50 -23.38 -12.65
N TRP A 285 3.60 -23.04 -12.04
CA TRP A 285 3.66 -22.51 -10.68
C TRP A 285 4.29 -21.12 -10.69
N TRP A 286 3.73 -20.23 -9.91
CA TRP A 286 4.38 -19.00 -9.49
C TRP A 286 5.19 -19.29 -8.23
N ILE A 287 6.46 -18.92 -8.23
CA ILE A 287 7.38 -19.13 -7.11
C ILE A 287 8.03 -17.81 -6.75
N GLU A 288 7.94 -17.44 -5.49
CA GLU A 288 8.71 -16.32 -4.93
C GLU A 288 10.18 -16.70 -4.91
N ALA A 289 10.99 -15.96 -5.62
CA ALA A 289 12.39 -16.33 -5.84
C ALA A 289 13.35 -15.25 -5.31
N GLY A 290 13.25 -14.02 -5.80
CA GLY A 290 14.09 -12.88 -5.38
C GLY A 290 13.29 -11.71 -4.81
N SER A 291 12.04 -11.96 -4.40
CA SER A 291 11.18 -10.96 -3.79
C SER A 291 11.53 -10.68 -2.34
N TRP A 292 10.96 -9.61 -1.79
CA TRP A 292 11.03 -9.33 -0.36
C TRP A 292 10.47 -10.46 0.51
N MET A 293 9.51 -11.25 -0.02
CA MET A 293 8.97 -12.43 0.64
C MET A 293 10.01 -13.55 0.71
N ALA A 294 10.65 -13.84 -0.41
CA ALA A 294 11.74 -14.82 -0.46
C ALA A 294 12.91 -14.43 0.48
N GLN A 295 13.25 -13.15 0.53
CA GLN A 295 14.27 -12.64 1.43
C GLN A 295 13.83 -12.76 2.91
N ALA A 296 12.56 -12.51 3.25
CA ALA A 296 12.04 -12.70 4.59
C ALA A 296 12.10 -14.17 5.03
N LEU A 297 11.87 -15.12 4.11
CA LEU A 297 12.03 -16.55 4.37
C LEU A 297 13.49 -16.90 4.73
N GLU A 298 14.46 -16.37 3.98
CA GLU A 298 15.88 -16.57 4.28
C GLU A 298 16.26 -15.96 5.63
N ASP A 299 15.74 -14.76 5.95
CA ASP A 299 15.96 -14.12 7.25
C ASP A 299 15.32 -14.90 8.42
N ALA A 300 14.23 -15.62 8.15
CA ALA A 300 13.61 -16.54 9.10
C ALA A 300 14.36 -17.88 9.24
N GLY A 301 15.53 -18.04 8.60
CA GLY A 301 16.32 -19.26 8.64
C GLY A 301 15.81 -20.39 7.77
N GLY A 302 14.85 -20.12 6.86
CA GLY A 302 14.46 -21.07 5.83
C GLY A 302 15.49 -21.16 4.71
N HIS A 303 15.28 -22.10 3.79
CA HIS A 303 16.04 -22.23 2.57
C HIS A 303 15.05 -22.36 1.38
N ASN A 304 15.11 -21.39 0.48
CA ASN A 304 14.35 -21.44 -0.76
C ASN A 304 15.15 -22.17 -1.85
N PRO A 305 14.69 -23.35 -2.34
CA PRO A 305 15.42 -24.11 -3.35
C PRO A 305 15.35 -23.49 -4.76
N PHE A 306 14.56 -22.40 -4.93
CA PHE A 306 14.27 -21.78 -6.23
C PHE A 306 14.90 -20.41 -6.41
N LEU A 307 16.03 -20.13 -5.75
CA LEU A 307 16.70 -18.84 -5.89
C LEU A 307 17.13 -18.61 -7.35
N PRO A 308 16.75 -17.49 -7.98
CA PRO A 308 17.11 -17.21 -9.36
C PRO A 308 18.55 -16.71 -9.46
N ASP A 309 19.24 -17.09 -10.53
CA ASP A 309 20.56 -16.56 -10.85
C ASP A 309 20.51 -15.09 -11.35
N SER A 310 19.33 -14.58 -11.67
CA SER A 310 19.11 -13.37 -12.49
C SER A 310 18.52 -12.16 -11.76
N GLY A 311 18.23 -12.25 -10.45
CA GLY A 311 17.63 -11.15 -9.68
C GLY A 311 16.14 -10.92 -9.98
N GLU A 312 15.45 -11.86 -10.60
CA GLU A 312 14.01 -11.87 -10.80
C GLU A 312 13.28 -11.98 -9.44
N THR A 313 12.24 -11.20 -9.23
CA THR A 313 11.47 -11.23 -7.97
C THR A 313 10.66 -12.51 -7.83
N ALA A 314 10.13 -13.04 -8.94
CA ALA A 314 9.41 -14.30 -9.00
C ALA A 314 9.69 -15.01 -10.31
N ILE A 315 9.55 -16.33 -10.31
CA ILE A 315 9.73 -17.16 -11.49
C ILE A 315 8.52 -18.03 -11.73
N THR A 316 8.30 -18.39 -12.99
CA THR A 316 7.25 -19.35 -13.37
C THR A 316 7.87 -20.66 -13.83
N LEU A 317 7.56 -21.74 -13.14
CA LEU A 317 8.07 -23.07 -13.40
C LEU A 317 6.96 -24.05 -13.83
N SER A 318 7.30 -25.13 -14.53
CA SER A 318 6.37 -26.24 -14.73
C SER A 318 6.20 -27.05 -13.43
N THR A 319 5.07 -27.74 -13.29
CA THR A 319 4.85 -28.63 -12.13
C THR A 319 5.98 -29.66 -11.99
N GLU A 320 6.48 -30.23 -13.08
CA GLU A 320 7.56 -31.22 -13.07
C GLU A 320 8.86 -30.62 -12.55
N ALA A 321 9.17 -29.36 -12.93
CA ALA A 321 10.37 -28.66 -12.46
C ALA A 321 10.29 -28.38 -10.96
N VAL A 322 9.11 -27.96 -10.45
CA VAL A 322 8.90 -27.78 -9.02
C VAL A 322 9.03 -29.08 -8.27
N LEU A 323 8.35 -30.16 -8.72
CA LEU A 323 8.44 -31.47 -8.07
C LEU A 323 9.86 -32.04 -8.03
N ALA A 324 10.66 -31.78 -9.07
CA ALA A 324 12.06 -32.23 -9.12
C ALA A 324 12.96 -31.54 -8.09
N GLN A 325 12.66 -30.28 -7.74
CA GLN A 325 13.42 -29.47 -6.79
C GLN A 325 12.86 -29.48 -5.38
N ALA A 326 11.60 -29.87 -5.20
CA ALA A 326 10.90 -29.84 -3.92
C ALA A 326 10.91 -31.19 -3.17
N THR A 327 11.80 -32.11 -3.53
CA THR A 327 11.84 -33.49 -2.99
C THR A 327 12.13 -33.57 -1.50
N ASP A 328 12.73 -32.54 -0.93
CA ASP A 328 13.09 -32.39 0.47
C ASP A 328 12.43 -31.18 1.13
N ALA A 329 11.42 -30.57 0.46
CA ALA A 329 10.70 -29.44 1.00
C ALA A 329 9.94 -29.82 2.28
N GLU A 330 10.34 -29.25 3.40
CA GLU A 330 9.74 -29.50 4.72
C GLU A 330 8.52 -28.62 4.97
N PHE A 331 8.48 -27.43 4.39
CA PHE A 331 7.38 -26.46 4.52
C PHE A 331 6.96 -25.92 3.15
N TRP A 332 5.70 -25.53 3.06
CA TRP A 332 5.15 -24.88 1.88
C TRP A 332 4.29 -23.70 2.28
N LEU A 333 4.65 -22.50 1.78
CA LEU A 333 3.92 -21.25 1.92
C LEU A 333 3.22 -20.91 0.63
N THR A 334 1.97 -20.46 0.69
CA THR A 334 1.15 -20.20 -0.50
C THR A 334 0.09 -19.13 -0.25
N GLU A 335 -0.44 -18.54 -1.31
CA GLU A 335 -1.63 -17.69 -1.29
C GLU A 335 -2.95 -18.50 -1.35
N HIS A 336 -2.87 -19.77 -1.73
CA HIS A 336 -4.04 -20.63 -1.82
C HIS A 336 -4.58 -21.00 -0.43
N VAL A 337 -5.84 -20.70 -0.19
CA VAL A 337 -6.49 -20.90 1.13
C VAL A 337 -7.11 -22.32 1.30
N ALA A 338 -7.16 -23.11 0.24
CA ALA A 338 -7.78 -24.45 0.25
C ALA A 338 -6.95 -25.47 -0.53
N LEU A 339 -6.84 -26.70 0.00
CA LEU A 339 -6.04 -27.77 -0.61
C LEU A 339 -6.45 -28.13 -2.05
N GLU A 340 -7.74 -28.08 -2.36
CA GLU A 340 -8.29 -28.39 -3.68
C GLU A 340 -7.82 -27.39 -4.76
N THR A 341 -7.40 -26.20 -4.37
CA THR A 341 -6.86 -25.20 -5.31
C THR A 341 -5.39 -25.43 -5.65
N LEU A 342 -4.69 -26.26 -4.86
CA LEU A 342 -3.27 -26.59 -5.08
C LEU A 342 -3.04 -27.63 -6.19
N GLY A 343 -4.08 -28.33 -6.65
CA GLY A 343 -4.01 -29.32 -7.72
C GLY A 343 -4.33 -30.75 -7.30
N ALA A 344 -3.97 -31.71 -8.15
CA ALA A 344 -4.26 -33.10 -7.88
C ALA A 344 -3.44 -33.66 -6.70
N ALA A 345 -4.10 -34.06 -5.62
CA ALA A 345 -3.46 -34.55 -4.40
C ALA A 345 -2.42 -35.65 -4.65
N GLY A 346 -2.71 -36.60 -5.55
CA GLY A 346 -1.78 -37.70 -5.86
C GLY A 346 -0.43 -37.27 -6.42
N THR A 347 -0.36 -36.09 -7.09
CA THR A 347 0.88 -35.51 -7.58
C THR A 347 1.63 -34.77 -6.44
N LEU A 348 0.88 -34.09 -5.59
CA LEU A 348 1.45 -33.27 -4.50
C LEU A 348 1.95 -34.12 -3.32
N GLU A 349 1.48 -35.36 -3.15
CA GLU A 349 1.96 -36.31 -2.12
C GLU A 349 3.47 -36.62 -2.23
N THR A 350 4.09 -36.31 -3.36
CA THR A 350 5.53 -36.43 -3.53
C THR A 350 6.30 -35.34 -2.76
N ILE A 351 5.66 -34.21 -2.43
CA ILE A 351 6.24 -33.12 -1.64
C ILE A 351 6.05 -33.43 -0.15
N PRO A 352 7.15 -33.56 0.63
CA PRO A 352 7.06 -33.87 2.06
C PRO A 352 6.17 -32.90 2.83
N ALA A 353 6.29 -31.59 2.58
CA ALA A 353 5.46 -30.57 3.21
C ALA A 353 3.96 -30.82 3.03
N PHE A 354 3.52 -31.22 1.84
CA PHE A 354 2.12 -31.54 1.56
C PHE A 354 1.70 -32.83 2.28
N ARG A 355 2.47 -33.90 2.15
CA ARG A 355 2.20 -35.20 2.78
C ARG A 355 2.08 -35.11 4.29
N GLU A 356 2.92 -34.27 4.93
CA GLU A 356 3.01 -34.11 6.37
C GLU A 356 2.11 -33.00 6.91
N GLY A 357 1.34 -32.33 6.04
CA GLY A 357 0.40 -31.29 6.43
C GLY A 357 1.06 -29.98 6.89
N ARG A 358 2.27 -29.68 6.40
CA ARG A 358 2.98 -28.43 6.69
C ARG A 358 2.86 -27.44 5.54
N VAL A 359 1.62 -27.17 5.14
CA VAL A 359 1.24 -26.20 4.11
C VAL A 359 0.51 -25.05 4.80
N TYR A 360 0.97 -23.84 4.59
CA TYR A 360 0.43 -22.64 5.22
C TYR A 360 0.08 -21.60 4.18
N HIS A 361 -1.10 -20.99 4.32
CA HIS A 361 -1.46 -19.82 3.52
C HIS A 361 -1.24 -18.52 4.31
N ILE A 362 -1.05 -17.42 3.57
CA ILE A 362 -0.75 -16.08 4.12
C ILE A 362 -2.01 -15.25 4.44
N HIS A 363 -3.19 -15.78 4.25
CA HIS A 363 -4.47 -15.07 4.34
C HIS A 363 -5.30 -15.47 5.57
N LYS A 364 -4.66 -15.72 6.73
CA LYS A 364 -5.39 -15.95 7.99
C LYS A 364 -6.28 -14.75 8.36
N ARG A 365 -5.77 -13.55 8.08
CA ARG A 365 -6.49 -12.31 8.30
C ARG A 365 -7.06 -11.80 6.99
N ALA A 366 -8.29 -12.24 6.71
CA ALA A 366 -9.01 -11.89 5.49
C ALA A 366 -10.49 -11.68 5.80
N ALA A 367 -11.16 -10.94 4.93
CA ALA A 367 -12.61 -10.85 4.80
C ALA A 367 -12.96 -11.23 3.34
N PRO A 368 -13.02 -12.56 3.04
CA PRO A 368 -13.14 -13.04 1.65
C PRO A 368 -14.41 -12.57 0.94
N GLU A 369 -15.47 -12.30 1.70
CA GLU A 369 -16.73 -11.76 1.17
C GLU A 369 -16.56 -10.36 0.55
N ASN A 370 -15.48 -9.65 0.92
CA ASN A 370 -15.12 -8.33 0.42
C ASN A 370 -13.84 -8.35 -0.42
N ASP A 371 -13.25 -9.52 -0.68
CA ASP A 371 -11.94 -9.68 -1.33
C ASP A 371 -10.81 -8.90 -0.62
N ALA A 372 -10.87 -8.83 0.71
CA ALA A 372 -9.99 -8.02 1.55
C ALA A 372 -9.00 -8.88 2.33
N TYR A 373 -7.72 -8.57 2.23
CA TYR A 373 -6.62 -9.35 2.80
C TYR A 373 -5.62 -8.45 3.53
N ASP A 374 -5.49 -8.63 4.86
CA ASP A 374 -4.58 -7.86 5.70
C ASP A 374 -3.09 -8.05 5.34
N TRP A 375 -2.77 -9.11 4.60
CA TRP A 375 -1.43 -9.31 4.06
C TRP A 375 -0.97 -8.15 3.17
N TYR A 376 -1.84 -7.65 2.31
CA TYR A 376 -1.53 -6.51 1.43
C TYR A 376 -1.64 -5.14 2.11
N GLU A 377 -1.99 -5.12 3.38
CA GLU A 377 -2.06 -3.92 4.21
C GLU A 377 -1.04 -3.95 5.35
N THR A 378 -1.33 -4.69 6.42
CA THR A 378 -0.50 -4.67 7.64
C THR A 378 0.87 -5.32 7.42
N ALA A 379 1.02 -6.39 6.63
CA ALA A 379 2.32 -7.02 6.42
C ALA A 379 3.33 -6.07 5.74
N LEU A 380 2.86 -5.14 4.90
CA LEU A 380 3.71 -4.15 4.24
C LEU A 380 4.35 -3.13 5.18
N VAL A 381 3.84 -2.99 6.40
CA VAL A 381 4.34 -2.05 7.42
C VAL A 381 4.75 -2.74 8.73
N ARG A 382 4.48 -4.05 8.85
CA ARG A 382 4.80 -4.88 10.03
C ARG A 382 5.59 -6.13 9.64
N PRO A 383 6.79 -5.97 9.02
CA PRO A 383 7.68 -7.08 8.70
C PRO A 383 8.09 -7.88 9.92
N ASP A 384 8.10 -7.27 11.10
CA ASP A 384 8.38 -7.93 12.37
C ASP A 384 7.37 -9.05 12.68
N LEU A 385 6.08 -8.87 12.38
CA LEU A 385 5.06 -9.90 12.53
C LEU A 385 5.18 -11.01 11.48
N VAL A 386 5.52 -10.65 10.23
CA VAL A 386 5.79 -11.64 9.18
C VAL A 386 6.95 -12.55 9.59
N LEU A 387 8.05 -11.96 10.07
CA LEU A 387 9.20 -12.73 10.53
C LEU A 387 8.86 -13.62 11.73
N GLN A 388 8.06 -13.13 12.69
CA GLN A 388 7.61 -13.94 13.84
C GLN A 388 6.82 -15.16 13.40
N ASP A 389 5.90 -15.03 12.47
CA ASP A 389 5.13 -16.14 11.92
C ASP A 389 6.05 -17.17 11.24
N LEU A 390 6.95 -16.72 10.36
CA LEU A 390 7.90 -17.58 9.67
C LEU A 390 8.80 -18.32 10.66
N VAL A 391 9.38 -17.62 11.63
CA VAL A 391 10.25 -18.24 12.64
C VAL A 391 9.48 -19.24 13.50
N SER A 392 8.25 -18.93 13.87
CA SER A 392 7.41 -19.83 14.68
C SER A 392 7.13 -21.17 13.99
N ILE A 393 6.99 -21.20 12.67
CA ILE A 393 6.78 -22.45 11.94
C ILE A 393 8.08 -23.17 11.61
N LEU A 394 9.16 -22.44 11.30
CA LEU A 394 10.45 -23.03 10.88
C LEU A 394 11.33 -23.44 12.06
N HIS A 395 11.26 -22.70 13.15
CA HIS A 395 12.09 -22.81 14.38
C HIS A 395 11.21 -22.62 15.61
N THR A 396 10.24 -23.53 15.80
CA THR A 396 9.21 -23.48 16.86
C THR A 396 9.82 -23.26 18.26
N GLU A 397 11.03 -23.77 18.50
CA GLU A 397 11.75 -23.62 19.78
C GLU A 397 12.14 -22.16 20.10
N LEU A 398 12.26 -21.28 19.10
CA LEU A 398 12.57 -19.86 19.30
C LEU A 398 11.34 -19.06 19.74
N LEU A 399 10.15 -19.44 19.30
CA LEU A 399 8.90 -18.75 19.58
C LEU A 399 7.76 -19.75 19.89
N PRO A 400 7.88 -20.57 20.98
CA PRO A 400 6.96 -21.67 21.23
C PRO A 400 5.52 -21.22 21.53
N ASP A 401 5.34 -20.01 22.06
CA ASP A 401 4.03 -19.46 22.47
C ASP A 401 3.47 -18.44 21.46
N HIS A 402 4.10 -18.31 20.26
CA HIS A 402 3.63 -17.36 19.26
C HIS A 402 2.36 -17.86 18.58
N GLU A 403 1.32 -17.06 18.62
CA GLU A 403 0.12 -17.25 17.80
C GLU A 403 0.34 -16.62 16.42
N LEU A 404 0.24 -17.45 15.36
CA LEU A 404 0.40 -16.98 13.99
C LEU A 404 -0.54 -15.81 13.71
N PHE A 405 0.00 -14.72 13.17
CA PHE A 405 -0.75 -13.52 12.86
C PHE A 405 -1.32 -13.55 11.44
N PHE A 406 -0.49 -13.76 10.44
CA PHE A 406 -0.87 -13.81 9.02
C PHE A 406 -1.01 -15.24 8.48
N LEU A 407 -0.18 -16.17 8.99
CA LEU A 407 -0.12 -17.51 8.46
C LEU A 407 -1.16 -18.44 9.11
N GLN A 408 -1.70 -19.34 8.32
CA GLN A 408 -2.60 -20.40 8.79
C GLN A 408 -2.32 -21.69 8.07
N ASN A 409 -2.26 -22.81 8.82
CA ASN A 409 -2.17 -24.13 8.22
C ASN A 409 -3.46 -24.44 7.46
N ILE A 410 -3.33 -24.99 6.26
CA ILE A 410 -4.47 -25.30 5.37
C ILE A 410 -5.21 -26.58 5.83
N ARG A 411 -4.58 -27.47 6.60
CA ARG A 411 -5.17 -28.73 7.09
C ARG A 411 -5.76 -28.59 8.46
#